data_90d00137b911194c251542221312cad9
#
_entry.id   90d00137b911194c251542221312cad9
#
_cell.length_a   1.000
_cell.length_b   1.000
_cell.length_c   1.000
_cell.angle_alpha   90.00
_cell.angle_beta   90.00
_cell.angle_gamma   90.00
#
_symmetry.space_group_name_H-M   'P 1'
#
loop_
_entity.id
_entity.type
_entity.pdbx_description
1 polymer ?
#
loop_
_entity_poly.entity_id
_entity_poly.type
_entity_poly.pdbx_seq_one_letter_code
_entity_poly.pdbx_strand_id
1 'polypeptide(L)'
;QPDNLQLVAMGKKIYDANCASCHGRDFKGEANWRERRDDGLLPAPPHDETGHTWHHPDDLLFALTKYGPAKMIGGGYQAAMPGFEKVLTDEEIIASLSYIKSRWPKEIQMRHDQMNKSAAQ
;
A
#
# COMPACT_ATOMS: atom_id res chain seq x y z
N GLN A 1 4.09 2.38 -11.66
CA GLN A 1 4.30 1.82 -13.02
C GLN A 1 3.30 0.69 -13.32
N PRO A 2 1.99 0.98 -13.27
CA PRO A 2 0.98 -0.07 -13.43
C PRO A 2 0.91 -0.65 -14.85
N ASP A 3 1.54 0.00 -15.83
CA ASP A 3 1.55 -0.45 -17.22
C ASP A 3 2.76 -1.33 -17.55
N ASN A 4 3.71 -1.49 -16.62
CA ASN A 4 4.85 -2.37 -16.79
C ASN A 4 4.45 -3.80 -16.41
N LEU A 5 4.14 -4.63 -17.41
CA LEU A 5 3.59 -5.97 -17.19
C LEU A 5 4.52 -6.89 -16.40
N GLN A 6 5.83 -6.80 -16.62
CA GLN A 6 6.80 -7.63 -15.89
C GLN A 6 6.87 -7.21 -14.42
N LEU A 7 6.89 -5.91 -14.17
CA LEU A 7 6.93 -5.36 -12.82
C LEU A 7 5.64 -5.70 -12.06
N VAL A 8 4.49 -5.60 -12.72
CA VAL A 8 3.19 -5.94 -12.14
C VAL A 8 3.12 -7.42 -11.79
N ALA A 9 3.62 -8.31 -12.66
CA ALA A 9 3.65 -9.75 -12.39
C ALA A 9 4.54 -10.08 -11.19
N MET A 10 5.69 -9.45 -11.09
CA MET A 10 6.56 -9.58 -9.91
C MET A 10 5.84 -9.06 -8.65
N GLY A 11 5.17 -7.93 -8.78
CA GLY A 11 4.43 -7.32 -7.67
C GLY A 11 3.30 -8.19 -7.16
N LYS A 12 2.62 -8.92 -8.04
CA LYS A 12 1.56 -9.85 -7.62
C LYS A 12 2.14 -10.93 -6.70
N LYS A 13 3.28 -11.50 -7.05
CA LYS A 13 3.92 -12.53 -6.21
C LYS A 13 4.33 -11.96 -4.86
N ILE A 14 4.93 -10.77 -4.85
CA ILE A 14 5.36 -10.10 -3.61
C ILE A 14 4.14 -9.76 -2.74
N TYR A 15 3.10 -9.21 -3.33
CA TYR A 15 1.87 -8.86 -2.62
C TYR A 15 1.22 -10.09 -2.00
N ASP A 16 1.05 -11.16 -2.77
CA ASP A 16 0.42 -12.39 -2.29
C ASP A 16 1.20 -13.02 -1.12
N ALA A 17 2.52 -12.91 -1.15
CA ALA A 17 3.39 -13.49 -0.12
C ALA A 17 3.48 -12.65 1.16
N ASN A 18 3.37 -11.33 1.07
CA ASN A 18 3.72 -10.43 2.18
C ASN A 18 2.58 -9.50 2.65
N CYS A 19 1.59 -9.25 1.81
CA CYS A 19 0.58 -8.22 2.07
C CYS A 19 -0.82 -8.80 2.13
N ALA A 20 -1.12 -9.81 1.33
CA ALA A 20 -2.48 -10.32 1.16
C ALA A 20 -3.05 -10.96 2.42
N SER A 21 -2.21 -11.46 3.32
CA SER A 21 -2.69 -12.09 4.57
C SER A 21 -3.52 -11.12 5.42
N CYS A 22 -3.21 -9.83 5.37
CA CYS A 22 -3.96 -8.79 6.09
C CYS A 22 -4.85 -7.98 5.16
N HIS A 23 -4.31 -7.51 4.02
CA HIS A 23 -5.04 -6.62 3.11
C HIS A 23 -5.98 -7.35 2.16
N GLY A 24 -5.86 -8.68 2.05
CA GLY A 24 -6.68 -9.50 1.18
C GLY A 24 -6.15 -9.59 -0.25
N ARG A 25 -6.35 -10.72 -0.90
CA ARG A 25 -6.01 -10.90 -2.32
C ARG A 25 -6.93 -10.08 -3.22
N ASP A 26 -8.12 -9.74 -2.73
CA ASP A 26 -9.10 -8.88 -3.41
C ASP A 26 -8.94 -7.41 -3.03
N PHE A 27 -7.93 -7.06 -2.21
CA PHE A 27 -7.63 -5.70 -1.74
C PHE A 27 -8.67 -5.10 -0.81
N LYS A 28 -9.58 -5.89 -0.25
CA LYS A 28 -10.68 -5.36 0.56
C LYS A 28 -10.30 -5.10 2.02
N GLY A 29 -9.14 -5.56 2.44
CA GLY A 29 -8.69 -5.36 3.81
C GLY A 29 -9.42 -6.24 4.81
N GLU A 30 -9.30 -5.90 6.08
CA GLU A 30 -9.97 -6.59 7.17
C GLU A 30 -11.33 -5.96 7.46
N ALA A 31 -12.24 -6.75 8.07
CA ALA A 31 -13.53 -6.23 8.51
C ALA A 31 -13.34 -5.10 9.53
N ASN A 32 -14.23 -4.12 9.51
CA ASN A 32 -14.21 -2.97 10.45
C ASN A 32 -12.87 -2.22 10.47
N TRP A 33 -12.22 -2.09 9.33
CA TRP A 33 -10.87 -1.52 9.23
C TRP A 33 -10.80 -0.05 9.70
N ARG A 34 -11.92 0.64 9.80
CA ARG A 34 -11.96 2.03 10.29
C ARG A 34 -11.97 2.14 11.80
N GLU A 35 -12.19 1.03 12.50
CA GLU A 35 -12.28 0.98 13.97
C GLU A 35 -11.08 0.27 14.56
N ARG A 36 -10.54 0.80 15.67
CA ARG A 36 -9.44 0.14 16.37
C ARG A 36 -9.91 -1.17 17.00
N ARG A 37 -9.06 -2.18 16.94
CA ARG A 37 -9.30 -3.46 17.63
C ARG A 37 -9.09 -3.30 19.13
N ASP A 38 -9.45 -4.35 19.90
CA ASP A 38 -9.27 -4.35 21.37
C ASP A 38 -7.81 -4.14 21.77
N ASP A 39 -6.84 -4.56 20.93
CA ASP A 39 -5.41 -4.35 21.16
C ASP A 39 -4.94 -2.92 20.84
N GLY A 40 -5.84 -2.03 20.46
CA GLY A 40 -5.53 -0.65 20.13
C GLY A 40 -5.03 -0.42 18.70
N LEU A 41 -4.86 -1.48 17.90
CA LEU A 41 -4.36 -1.40 16.54
C LEU A 41 -5.52 -1.31 15.54
N LEU A 42 -5.29 -0.60 14.45
CA LEU A 42 -6.24 -0.58 13.34
C LEU A 42 -6.07 -1.83 12.48
N PRO A 43 -7.18 -2.45 12.03
CA PRO A 43 -7.11 -3.53 11.07
C PRO A 43 -6.51 -3.04 9.73
N ALA A 44 -6.07 -3.96 8.89
CA ALA A 44 -5.52 -3.61 7.58
C ALA A 44 -6.59 -2.97 6.69
N PRO A 45 -6.34 -1.75 6.16
CA PRO A 45 -7.30 -1.09 5.28
C PRO A 45 -7.30 -1.72 3.88
N PRO A 46 -8.36 -1.49 3.09
CA PRO A 46 -8.38 -1.94 1.71
C PRO A 46 -7.38 -1.18 0.85
N HIS A 47 -6.88 -1.87 -0.19
CA HIS A 47 -6.01 -1.27 -1.20
C HIS A 47 -6.72 -1.05 -2.54
N ASP A 48 -8.04 -1.34 -2.60
CA ASP A 48 -8.85 -1.00 -3.76
C ASP A 48 -9.33 0.47 -3.69
N GLU A 49 -10.16 0.88 -4.63
CA GLU A 49 -10.66 2.26 -4.69
C GLU A 49 -11.52 2.66 -3.50
N THR A 50 -11.99 1.71 -2.70
CA THR A 50 -12.80 2.01 -1.50
C THR A 50 -11.96 2.42 -0.30
N GLY A 51 -10.64 2.15 -0.34
CA GLY A 51 -9.72 2.54 0.72
C GLY A 51 -9.05 3.87 0.46
N HIS A 52 -7.95 4.12 1.16
CA HIS A 52 -7.22 5.39 1.10
C HIS A 52 -5.89 5.32 0.37
N THR A 53 -5.51 4.15 -0.18
CA THR A 53 -4.21 3.99 -0.83
C THR A 53 -4.01 5.02 -1.94
N TRP A 54 -5.00 5.19 -2.81
CA TRP A 54 -4.89 6.11 -3.94
C TRP A 54 -4.96 7.59 -3.53
N HIS A 55 -5.27 7.88 -2.25
CA HIS A 55 -5.23 9.24 -1.71
C HIS A 55 -3.81 9.69 -1.31
N HIS A 56 -2.81 8.81 -1.44
CA HIS A 56 -1.43 9.10 -1.05
C HIS A 56 -0.51 9.03 -2.26
N PRO A 57 0.47 9.97 -2.38
CA PRO A 57 1.44 9.93 -3.49
C PRO A 57 2.40 8.75 -3.35
N ASP A 58 3.04 8.37 -4.46
CA ASP A 58 3.94 7.22 -4.53
C ASP A 58 5.06 7.27 -3.49
N ASP A 59 5.68 8.43 -3.28
CA ASP A 59 6.79 8.54 -2.33
C ASP A 59 6.36 8.19 -0.91
N LEU A 60 5.16 8.62 -0.51
CA LEU A 60 4.62 8.30 0.81
C LEU A 60 4.25 6.82 0.92
N LEU A 61 3.61 6.27 -0.11
CA LEU A 61 3.26 4.84 -0.13
C LEU A 61 4.51 3.97 -0.03
N PHE A 62 5.56 4.34 -0.77
CA PHE A 62 6.85 3.65 -0.73
C PHE A 62 7.44 3.69 0.68
N ALA A 63 7.51 4.87 1.29
CA ALA A 63 8.09 5.04 2.61
C ALA A 63 7.29 4.31 3.70
N LEU A 64 5.97 4.36 3.65
CA LEU A 64 5.10 3.64 4.58
C LEU A 64 5.31 2.13 4.50
N THR A 65 5.51 1.60 3.29
CA THR A 65 5.76 0.17 3.09
C THR A 65 7.16 -0.22 3.57
N LYS A 66 8.16 0.57 3.21
CA LYS A 66 9.56 0.28 3.53
C LYS A 66 9.84 0.38 5.03
N TYR A 67 9.40 1.45 5.66
CA TYR A 67 9.73 1.72 7.06
C TYR A 67 8.61 1.35 8.05
N GLY A 68 7.38 1.20 7.57
CA GLY A 68 6.21 0.90 8.39
C GLY A 68 5.53 2.16 8.91
N PRO A 69 4.18 2.11 9.11
CA PRO A 69 3.44 3.27 9.59
C PRO A 69 3.89 3.77 10.96
N ALA A 70 4.22 2.88 11.89
CA ALA A 70 4.63 3.27 13.24
C ALA A 70 5.89 4.14 13.22
N LYS A 71 6.89 3.77 12.40
CA LYS A 71 8.13 4.52 12.28
C LYS A 71 7.93 5.85 11.56
N MET A 72 7.11 5.85 10.51
CA MET A 72 6.86 7.04 9.69
C MET A 72 6.06 8.11 10.43
N ILE A 73 5.04 7.69 11.19
CA ILE A 73 4.19 8.62 11.94
C ILE A 73 4.89 9.06 13.23
N GLY A 74 5.56 8.13 13.92
CA GLY A 74 6.27 8.43 15.16
C GLY A 74 5.31 8.74 16.32
N GLY A 75 5.85 9.38 17.39
CA GLY A 75 5.04 9.84 18.51
C GLY A 75 4.31 8.75 19.28
N GLY A 76 4.81 7.51 19.24
CA GLY A 76 4.16 6.39 19.92
C GLY A 76 3.01 5.76 19.13
N TYR A 77 2.81 6.14 17.87
CA TYR A 77 1.79 5.54 17.02
C TYR A 77 2.02 4.03 16.89
N GLN A 78 0.97 3.26 17.15
CA GLN A 78 1.03 1.80 17.09
C GLN A 78 0.37 1.30 15.81
N ALA A 79 1.05 0.39 15.11
CA ALA A 79 0.54 -0.23 13.90
C ALA A 79 0.97 -1.70 13.84
N ALA A 80 0.07 -2.56 13.36
CA ALA A 80 0.38 -3.98 13.14
C ALA A 80 1.25 -4.20 11.91
N MET A 81 1.17 -3.32 10.91
CA MET A 81 1.96 -3.43 9.68
C MET A 81 3.44 -3.16 9.98
N PRO A 82 4.34 -4.10 9.65
CA PRO A 82 5.77 -3.88 9.82
C PRO A 82 6.35 -3.05 8.67
N GLY A 83 7.58 -2.58 8.85
CA GLY A 83 8.37 -2.08 7.72
C GLY A 83 9.04 -3.26 7.02
N PHE A 84 9.15 -3.17 5.70
CA PHE A 84 9.68 -4.26 4.88
C PHE A 84 11.11 -4.04 4.39
N GLU A 85 11.83 -3.02 4.91
CA GLU A 85 13.16 -2.69 4.37
C GLU A 85 14.18 -3.82 4.50
N LYS A 86 14.01 -4.73 5.47
CA LYS A 86 14.91 -5.87 5.67
C LYS A 86 14.43 -7.14 4.97
N VAL A 87 13.22 -7.13 4.42
CA VAL A 87 12.57 -8.30 3.80
C VAL A 87 12.48 -8.12 2.29
N LEU A 88 12.20 -6.92 1.82
CA LEU A 88 12.00 -6.60 0.42
C LEU A 88 13.00 -5.56 -0.06
N THR A 89 13.46 -5.72 -1.30
CA THR A 89 14.25 -4.68 -1.97
C THR A 89 13.35 -3.51 -2.37
N ASP A 90 13.94 -2.38 -2.68
CA ASP A 90 13.20 -1.22 -3.16
C ASP A 90 12.42 -1.55 -4.44
N GLU A 91 13.03 -2.31 -5.35
CA GLU A 91 12.36 -2.75 -6.58
C GLU A 91 11.15 -3.63 -6.29
N GLU A 92 11.27 -4.53 -5.32
CA GLU A 92 10.16 -5.40 -4.90
C GLU A 92 9.01 -4.59 -4.29
N ILE A 93 9.31 -3.56 -3.50
CA ILE A 93 8.30 -2.66 -2.95
C ILE A 93 7.60 -1.91 -4.08
N ILE A 94 8.36 -1.34 -5.01
CA ILE A 94 7.81 -0.63 -6.18
C ILE A 94 6.92 -1.58 -6.99
N ALA A 95 7.35 -2.83 -7.16
CA ALA A 95 6.58 -3.83 -7.89
C ALA A 95 5.23 -4.10 -7.22
N SER A 96 5.21 -4.29 -5.90
CA SER A 96 3.97 -4.57 -5.18
C SER A 96 3.00 -3.39 -5.24
N LEU A 97 3.50 -2.16 -5.12
CA LEU A 97 2.67 -0.96 -5.25
C LEU A 97 2.16 -0.78 -6.68
N SER A 98 2.97 -1.12 -7.68
CA SER A 98 2.56 -1.09 -9.10
C SER A 98 1.45 -2.10 -9.38
N TYR A 99 1.55 -3.28 -8.80
CA TYR A 99 0.49 -4.28 -8.88
C TYR A 99 -0.81 -3.78 -8.28
N ILE A 100 -0.76 -3.20 -7.08
CA ILE A 100 -1.95 -2.63 -6.43
C ILE A 100 -2.60 -1.59 -7.35
N LYS A 101 -1.83 -0.62 -7.85
CA LYS A 101 -2.34 0.42 -8.73
C LYS A 101 -2.92 -0.14 -10.02
N SER A 102 -2.32 -1.22 -10.57
CA SER A 102 -2.80 -1.84 -11.80
C SER A 102 -4.22 -2.39 -11.68
N ARG A 103 -4.68 -2.65 -10.46
CA ARG A 103 -6.00 -3.21 -10.18
C ARG A 103 -7.06 -2.13 -9.97
N TRP A 104 -6.69 -0.86 -9.91
CA TRP A 104 -7.65 0.23 -9.76
C TRP A 104 -8.34 0.56 -11.09
N PRO A 105 -9.59 1.08 -11.06
CA PRO A 105 -10.19 1.67 -12.26
C PRO A 105 -9.28 2.74 -12.87
N LYS A 106 -9.31 2.87 -14.18
CA LYS A 106 -8.45 3.84 -14.89
C LYS A 106 -8.63 5.27 -14.38
N GLU A 107 -9.85 5.66 -14.06
CA GLU A 107 -10.12 6.99 -13.50
C GLU A 107 -9.36 7.22 -12.20
N ILE A 108 -9.32 6.21 -11.33
CA ILE A 108 -8.61 6.30 -10.05
C ILE A 108 -7.09 6.35 -10.29
N GLN A 109 -6.58 5.56 -11.24
CA GLN A 109 -5.17 5.62 -11.61
C GLN A 109 -4.80 7.03 -12.08
N MET A 110 -5.64 7.66 -12.89
CA MET A 110 -5.39 9.01 -13.40
C MET A 110 -5.41 10.06 -12.28
N ARG A 111 -6.32 9.95 -11.34
CA ARG A 111 -6.35 10.83 -10.15
C ARG A 111 -5.09 10.70 -9.33
N HIS A 112 -4.62 9.47 -9.14
CA HIS A 112 -3.37 9.19 -8.43
C HIS A 112 -2.18 9.79 -9.18
N ASP A 113 -2.12 9.65 -10.52
CA ASP A 113 -1.08 10.25 -11.35
C ASP A 113 -1.05 11.77 -11.21
N GLN A 114 -2.22 12.40 -11.17
CA GLN A 114 -2.32 13.85 -10.98
C GLN A 114 -1.81 14.27 -9.60
N MET A 115 -2.13 13.49 -8.56
CA MET A 115 -1.63 13.74 -7.22
C MET A 115 -0.11 13.63 -7.15
N ASN A 116 0.48 12.62 -7.83
CA ASN A 116 1.94 12.46 -7.90
C ASN A 116 2.60 13.67 -8.54
N LYS A 117 2.03 14.22 -9.60
CA LYS A 117 2.54 15.44 -10.25
C LYS A 117 2.51 16.62 -9.29
N SER A 118 1.41 16.80 -8.58
CA SER A 118 1.27 17.90 -7.61
C SER A 118 2.25 17.77 -6.46
N ALA A 119 2.48 16.56 -5.96
CA ALA A 119 3.42 16.30 -4.87
C ALA A 119 4.88 16.51 -5.29
N ALA A 120 5.21 16.33 -6.58
CA ALA A 120 6.55 16.52 -7.11
C ALA A 120 6.92 17.99 -7.32
N GLN A 121 5.95 18.90 -7.27
CA GLN A 121 6.16 20.36 -7.42
C GLN A 121 6.42 21.07 -6.06
#